data_38fe2175ac76a161e521815daabbb56c
#
_entry.id   38fe2175ac76a161e521815daabbb56c
#
_cell.length_a   1.000
_cell.length_b   1.000
_cell.length_c   1.000
_cell.angle_alpha   90.00
_cell.angle_beta   90.00
_cell.angle_gamma   90.00
#
_symmetry.space_group_name_H-M   'P 1'
#
loop_
_entity.id
_entity.type
_entity.pdbx_description
1 polymer ?
#
loop_
_entity_poly.entity_id
_entity_poly.type
_entity_poly.pdbx_seq_one_letter_code
_entity_poly.pdbx_strand_id
1 'polypeptide(L)'
;MAVIIDSSVWVDCVRTGSPEPLRRQTKAIIMGPDSFLCEPVWFELLRAVPKRHRARTEALAATVPILSTPADLWISARILGQKCIDAGSLPPAIDLLIAQIGLHHNVPITTFDSHFQQIAKVSSLQVNFLLRAK
;
A
#
# COMPACT_ATOMS: atom_id res chain seq x y z
N MET A 1 3.57 -6.45 -15.01
CA MET A 1 4.35 -5.41 -14.33
C MET A 1 4.07 -5.42 -12.84
N ALA A 2 5.12 -5.38 -12.04
CA ALA A 2 4.97 -5.37 -10.58
C ALA A 2 4.17 -4.15 -10.11
N VAL A 3 3.39 -4.34 -9.05
CA VAL A 3 2.60 -3.28 -8.41
C VAL A 3 2.54 -3.56 -6.92
N ILE A 4 2.69 -2.52 -6.10
CA ILE A 4 2.48 -2.64 -4.66
C ILE A 4 1.01 -2.42 -4.36
N ILE A 5 0.41 -3.34 -3.62
CA ILE A 5 -0.97 -3.20 -3.17
C ILE A 5 -0.96 -2.58 -1.78
N ASP A 6 -1.52 -1.38 -1.66
CA ASP A 6 -1.58 -0.65 -0.41
C ASP A 6 -2.49 -1.32 0.63
N SER A 7 -2.24 -1.03 1.90
CA SER A 7 -3.02 -1.57 3.02
C SER A 7 -4.51 -1.27 2.92
N SER A 8 -4.92 -0.14 2.33
CA SER A 8 -6.34 0.19 2.16
C SER A 8 -7.09 -0.89 1.39
N VAL A 9 -6.45 -1.46 0.37
CA VAL A 9 -7.03 -2.55 -0.43
C VAL A 9 -7.07 -3.85 0.38
N TRP A 10 -5.98 -4.16 1.08
CA TRP A 10 -5.89 -5.35 1.93
C TRP A 10 -6.93 -5.35 3.04
N VAL A 11 -7.08 -4.21 3.73
CA VAL A 11 -8.03 -4.08 4.84
C VAL A 11 -9.46 -4.36 4.36
N ASP A 12 -9.85 -3.82 3.21
CA ASP A 12 -11.18 -4.06 2.66
C ASP A 12 -11.37 -5.52 2.23
N CYS A 13 -10.30 -6.21 1.85
CA CYS A 13 -10.37 -7.63 1.51
C CYS A 13 -10.61 -8.51 2.74
N VAL A 14 -9.93 -8.23 3.86
CA VAL A 14 -9.95 -9.11 5.02
C VAL A 14 -11.01 -8.73 6.08
N ARG A 15 -11.55 -7.53 6.00
CA ARG A 15 -12.54 -7.04 6.95
C ARG A 15 -13.88 -7.76 6.75
N THR A 16 -14.47 -8.28 7.83
CA THR A 16 -15.73 -9.05 7.77
C THR A 16 -16.93 -8.21 7.33
N GLY A 17 -16.91 -6.90 7.60
CA GLY A 17 -18.02 -5.99 7.25
C GLY A 17 -18.00 -5.47 5.81
N SER A 18 -17.00 -5.83 5.01
CA SER A 18 -16.93 -5.34 3.63
C SER A 18 -18.04 -5.93 2.78
N PRO A 19 -18.72 -5.11 1.94
CA PRO A 19 -19.71 -5.63 0.99
C PRO A 19 -19.07 -6.63 0.02
N GLU A 20 -19.88 -7.58 -0.45
CA GLU A 20 -19.40 -8.63 -1.35
C GLU A 20 -18.72 -8.08 -2.62
N PRO A 21 -19.29 -7.07 -3.34
CA PRO A 21 -18.61 -6.54 -4.53
C PRO A 21 -17.22 -5.99 -4.23
N LEU A 22 -17.06 -5.30 -3.11
CA LEU A 22 -15.77 -4.75 -2.68
C LEU A 22 -14.78 -5.87 -2.33
N ARG A 23 -15.24 -6.88 -1.61
CA ARG A 23 -14.40 -8.01 -1.23
C ARG A 23 -13.92 -8.77 -2.47
N ARG A 24 -14.78 -8.95 -3.45
CA ARG A 24 -14.44 -9.59 -4.72
C ARG A 24 -13.43 -8.77 -5.51
N GLN A 25 -13.63 -7.45 -5.57
CA GLN A 25 -12.72 -6.53 -6.25
C GLN A 25 -11.33 -6.59 -5.64
N THR A 26 -11.23 -6.45 -4.32
CA THR A 26 -9.95 -6.39 -3.62
C THR A 26 -9.22 -7.73 -3.68
N LYS A 27 -9.94 -8.85 -3.56
CA LYS A 27 -9.33 -10.17 -3.67
C LYS A 27 -8.74 -10.40 -5.06
N ALA A 28 -9.45 -10.01 -6.11
CA ALA A 28 -8.96 -10.13 -7.47
C ALA A 28 -7.67 -9.31 -7.69
N ILE A 29 -7.60 -8.11 -7.11
CA ILE A 29 -6.41 -7.27 -7.19
C ILE A 29 -5.23 -7.93 -6.46
N ILE A 30 -5.44 -8.38 -5.23
CA ILE A 30 -4.38 -8.97 -4.39
C ILE A 30 -3.85 -10.27 -5.02
N MET A 31 -4.74 -11.10 -5.56
CA MET A 31 -4.35 -12.39 -6.15
C MET A 31 -3.84 -12.26 -7.58
N GLY A 32 -3.73 -11.04 -8.11
CA GLY A 32 -3.14 -10.80 -9.42
C GLY A 32 -1.66 -11.24 -9.48
N PRO A 33 -1.17 -11.62 -10.67
CA PRO A 33 0.18 -12.19 -10.80
C PRO A 33 1.31 -11.20 -10.52
N ASP A 34 1.03 -9.91 -10.61
CA ASP A 34 2.04 -8.86 -10.46
C ASP A 34 1.97 -8.14 -9.11
N SER A 35 1.17 -8.64 -8.17
CA SER A 35 0.97 -8.02 -6.87
C SER A 35 2.14 -8.28 -5.94
N PHE A 36 2.56 -7.22 -5.24
CA PHE A 36 3.64 -7.29 -4.25
C PHE A 36 3.22 -6.62 -2.96
N LEU A 37 3.79 -7.10 -1.87
CA LEU A 37 3.79 -6.44 -0.57
C LEU A 37 5.10 -5.68 -0.40
N CYS A 38 5.11 -4.77 0.57
CA CYS A 38 6.33 -4.23 1.15
C CYS A 38 6.19 -4.25 2.68
N GLU A 39 7.30 -4.14 3.38
CA GLU A 39 7.28 -4.28 4.84
C GLU A 39 6.35 -3.29 5.54
N PRO A 40 6.27 -2.00 5.16
CA PRO A 40 5.32 -1.09 5.80
C PRO A 40 3.86 -1.50 5.62
N VAL A 41 3.47 -2.04 4.46
CA VAL A 41 2.11 -2.55 4.24
C VAL A 41 1.86 -3.77 5.13
N TRP A 42 2.80 -4.70 5.20
CA TRP A 42 2.72 -5.87 6.06
C TRP A 42 2.53 -5.46 7.52
N PHE A 43 3.36 -4.51 7.99
CA PHE A 43 3.28 -3.99 9.35
C PHE A 43 1.92 -3.37 9.65
N GLU A 44 1.45 -2.48 8.77
CA GLU A 44 0.19 -1.76 8.97
C GLU A 44 -1.00 -2.71 8.97
N LEU A 45 -1.01 -3.65 8.03
CA LEU A 45 -2.09 -4.62 7.90
C LEU A 45 -2.20 -5.52 9.13
N LEU A 46 -1.09 -6.15 9.54
CA LEU A 46 -1.13 -7.12 10.64
C LEU A 46 -1.31 -6.46 12.00
N ARG A 47 -0.83 -5.23 12.16
CA ARG A 47 -1.07 -4.47 13.38
C ARG A 47 -2.56 -4.21 13.61
N ALA A 48 -3.31 -3.95 12.53
CA ALA A 48 -4.71 -3.55 12.62
C ALA A 48 -5.70 -4.72 12.66
N VAL A 49 -5.28 -5.92 12.24
CA VAL A 49 -6.19 -7.06 12.12
C VAL A 49 -6.56 -7.61 13.49
N PRO A 50 -7.86 -7.82 13.77
CA PRO A 50 -8.31 -8.46 15.02
C PRO A 50 -7.70 -9.85 15.19
N LYS A 51 -7.48 -10.25 16.44
CA LYS A 51 -6.83 -11.51 16.78
C LYS A 51 -7.43 -12.71 16.06
N ARG A 52 -8.76 -12.78 15.96
CA ARG A 52 -9.47 -13.92 15.34
C ARG A 52 -9.19 -14.05 13.83
N HIS A 53 -8.68 -13.00 13.19
CA HIS A 53 -8.41 -13.02 11.75
C HIS A 53 -6.93 -13.00 11.39
N ARG A 54 -6.02 -12.92 12.38
CA ARG A 54 -4.58 -12.80 12.12
C ARG A 54 -4.00 -13.96 11.34
N ALA A 55 -4.27 -15.18 11.79
CA ALA A 55 -3.72 -16.36 11.13
C ALA A 55 -4.15 -16.44 9.66
N ARG A 56 -5.42 -16.17 9.38
CA ARG A 56 -5.94 -16.16 8.01
C ARG A 56 -5.30 -15.06 7.17
N THR A 57 -5.16 -13.86 7.73
CA THR A 57 -4.56 -12.73 7.03
C THR A 57 -3.08 -12.98 6.75
N GLU A 58 -2.35 -13.53 7.72
CA GLU A 58 -0.94 -13.91 7.53
C GLU A 58 -0.79 -14.97 6.44
N ALA A 59 -1.67 -15.96 6.43
CA ALA A 59 -1.64 -17.01 5.41
C ALA A 59 -1.88 -16.44 4.01
N LEU A 60 -2.83 -15.52 3.86
CA LEU A 60 -3.09 -14.85 2.59
C LEU A 60 -1.89 -14.00 2.17
N ALA A 61 -1.36 -13.20 3.08
CA ALA A 61 -0.22 -12.33 2.79
C ALA A 61 1.04 -13.13 2.44
N ALA A 62 1.22 -14.32 3.01
CA ALA A 62 2.35 -15.18 2.71
C ALA A 62 2.37 -15.68 1.25
N THR A 63 1.24 -15.61 0.55
CA THR A 63 1.17 -15.99 -0.87
C THR A 63 1.63 -14.87 -1.81
N VAL A 64 1.84 -13.65 -1.29
CA VAL A 64 2.22 -12.49 -2.09
C VAL A 64 3.69 -12.15 -1.80
N PRO A 65 4.54 -12.02 -2.84
CA PRO A 65 5.94 -11.71 -2.61
C PRO A 65 6.14 -10.31 -2.06
N ILE A 66 7.22 -10.12 -1.30
CA ILE A 66 7.57 -8.86 -0.66
C ILE A 66 8.74 -8.22 -1.43
N LEU A 67 8.60 -6.96 -1.79
CA LEU A 67 9.71 -6.17 -2.33
C LEU A 67 10.69 -5.83 -1.19
N SER A 68 11.97 -5.86 -1.50
CA SER A 68 13.01 -5.57 -0.50
C SER A 68 12.93 -4.13 -0.02
N THR A 69 13.22 -3.94 1.27
CA THR A 69 13.28 -2.62 1.89
C THR A 69 14.67 -2.02 1.65
N PRO A 70 14.78 -0.84 1.01
CA PRO A 70 16.07 -0.21 0.80
C PRO A 70 16.74 0.17 2.13
N ALA A 71 18.06 0.06 2.19
CA ALA A 71 18.81 0.39 3.40
C ALA A 71 18.69 1.86 3.80
N ASP A 72 18.49 2.75 2.84
CA ASP A 72 18.35 4.19 3.05
C ASP A 72 16.91 4.66 3.13
N LEU A 73 15.95 3.75 3.34
CA LEU A 73 14.51 4.05 3.28
C LEU A 73 14.13 5.25 4.16
N TRP A 74 14.60 5.28 5.40
CA TRP A 74 14.20 6.33 6.34
C TRP A 74 14.67 7.71 5.89
N ILE A 75 15.90 7.83 5.41
CA ILE A 75 16.44 9.09 4.90
C ILE A 75 15.69 9.54 3.65
N SER A 76 15.48 8.63 2.71
CA SER A 76 14.82 8.94 1.44
C SER A 76 13.35 9.30 1.65
N ALA A 77 12.65 8.59 2.52
CA ALA A 77 11.25 8.90 2.85
C ALA A 77 11.12 10.25 3.56
N ARG A 78 12.08 10.60 4.43
CA ARG A 78 12.11 11.92 5.07
C ARG A 78 12.25 13.03 4.02
N ILE A 79 13.15 12.88 3.08
CA ILE A 79 13.35 13.87 2.00
C ILE A 79 12.07 14.01 1.18
N LEU A 80 11.42 12.87 0.86
CA LEU A 80 10.14 12.86 0.13
C LEU A 80 9.08 13.62 0.93
N GLY A 81 9.02 13.38 2.23
CA GLY A 81 8.08 14.07 3.13
C GLY A 81 8.31 15.57 3.16
N GLN A 82 9.56 16.02 3.15
CA GLN A 82 9.91 17.45 3.10
C GLN A 82 9.41 18.08 1.79
N LYS A 83 9.53 17.38 0.67
CA LYS A 83 8.99 17.86 -0.60
C LYS A 83 7.48 18.02 -0.55
N CYS A 84 6.78 17.09 0.11
CA CYS A 84 5.33 17.18 0.29
C CYS A 84 4.95 18.42 1.11
N ILE A 85 5.62 18.63 2.24
CA ILE A 85 5.35 19.80 3.10
C ILE A 85 5.60 21.11 2.34
N ASP A 86 6.69 21.19 1.58
CA ASP A 86 7.02 22.38 0.80
C ASP A 86 5.96 22.65 -0.27
N ALA A 87 5.27 21.62 -0.74
CA ALA A 87 4.17 21.72 -1.70
C ALA A 87 2.79 21.86 -1.04
N GLY A 88 2.74 21.95 0.29
CA GLY A 88 1.48 22.18 1.03
C GLY A 88 0.72 20.93 1.45
N SER A 89 1.34 19.75 1.49
CA SER A 89 0.67 18.55 1.92
C SER A 89 1.45 17.81 3.02
N LEU A 90 0.74 17.03 3.83
CA LEU A 90 1.33 16.27 4.93
C LEU A 90 0.78 14.84 4.92
N PRO A 91 1.23 13.98 4.00
CA PRO A 91 0.80 12.59 3.97
C PRO A 91 1.25 11.85 5.25
N PRO A 92 0.51 10.81 5.67
CA PRO A 92 0.93 9.97 6.79
C PRO A 92 2.31 9.37 6.57
N ALA A 93 3.07 9.19 7.66
CA ALA A 93 4.45 8.68 7.58
C ALA A 93 4.53 7.30 6.92
N ILE A 94 3.59 6.41 7.21
CA ILE A 94 3.56 5.07 6.60
C ILE A 94 3.40 5.16 5.08
N ASP A 95 2.57 6.08 4.60
CA ASP A 95 2.36 6.25 3.16
C ASP A 95 3.64 6.73 2.46
N LEU A 96 4.42 7.57 3.14
CA LEU A 96 5.73 7.99 2.63
C LEU A 96 6.71 6.82 2.51
N LEU A 97 6.70 5.92 3.49
CA LEU A 97 7.55 4.72 3.44
C LEU A 97 7.15 3.81 2.29
N ILE A 98 5.86 3.56 2.13
CA ILE A 98 5.33 2.74 1.03
C ILE A 98 5.70 3.37 -0.32
N ALA A 99 5.44 4.67 -0.45
CA ALA A 99 5.74 5.42 -1.68
C ALA A 99 7.21 5.37 -2.04
N GLN A 100 8.10 5.52 -1.04
CA GLN A 100 9.53 5.49 -1.29
C GLN A 100 10.01 4.12 -1.75
N ILE A 101 9.42 3.04 -1.23
CA ILE A 101 9.73 1.69 -1.71
C ILE A 101 9.29 1.55 -3.18
N GLY A 102 8.11 2.07 -3.52
CA GLY A 102 7.64 2.08 -4.90
C GLY A 102 8.58 2.86 -5.82
N LEU A 103 9.05 4.02 -5.38
CA LEU A 103 10.00 4.82 -6.13
C LEU A 103 11.34 4.10 -6.32
N HIS A 104 11.85 3.47 -5.25
CA HIS A 104 13.12 2.73 -5.31
C HIS A 104 13.08 1.60 -6.33
N HIS A 105 12.00 0.85 -6.35
CA HIS A 105 11.84 -0.29 -7.27
C HIS A 105 11.23 0.10 -8.62
N ASN A 106 10.86 1.37 -8.79
CA ASN A 106 10.16 1.86 -9.97
C ASN A 106 8.86 1.10 -10.21
N VAL A 107 8.05 0.95 -9.16
CA VAL A 107 6.82 0.17 -9.12
C VAL A 107 5.67 1.06 -8.70
N PRO A 108 4.53 1.04 -9.42
CA PRO A 108 3.36 1.84 -9.02
C PRO A 108 2.69 1.29 -7.75
N ILE A 109 1.90 2.16 -7.11
CA ILE A 109 1.09 1.83 -5.94
C ILE A 109 -0.38 1.74 -6.38
N THR A 110 -1.05 0.65 -6.04
CA THR A 110 -2.50 0.50 -6.22
C THR A 110 -3.18 0.75 -4.88
N THR A 111 -4.10 1.69 -4.82
CA THR A 111 -4.66 2.17 -3.57
C THR A 111 -6.07 2.75 -3.74
N PHE A 112 -6.83 2.75 -2.64
CA PHE A 112 -8.05 3.54 -2.52
C PHE A 112 -7.80 4.91 -1.86
N ASP A 113 -6.56 5.16 -1.38
CA ASP A 113 -6.24 6.32 -0.56
C ASP A 113 -5.69 7.45 -1.42
N SER A 114 -6.30 8.63 -1.31
CA SER A 114 -5.90 9.82 -2.07
C SER A 114 -4.56 10.41 -1.63
N HIS A 115 -4.02 10.02 -0.46
CA HIS A 115 -2.74 10.53 0.02
C HIS A 115 -1.59 10.28 -0.97
N PHE A 116 -1.62 9.15 -1.67
CA PHE A 116 -0.57 8.83 -2.64
C PHE A 116 -0.58 9.75 -3.84
N GLN A 117 -1.73 10.34 -4.19
CA GLN A 117 -1.81 11.32 -5.27
C GLN A 117 -1.06 12.61 -4.91
N GLN A 118 -1.07 12.99 -3.63
CA GLN A 118 -0.29 14.14 -3.14
C GLN A 118 1.21 13.88 -3.30
N ILE A 119 1.65 12.68 -2.98
CA ILE A 119 3.06 12.28 -3.12
C ILE A 119 3.45 12.25 -4.60
N ALA A 120 2.57 11.77 -5.46
CA ALA A 120 2.82 11.70 -6.90
C ALA A 120 3.04 13.09 -7.52
N LYS A 121 2.46 14.15 -6.95
CA LYS A 121 2.63 15.51 -7.45
C LYS A 121 4.06 16.04 -7.29
N VAL A 122 4.82 15.53 -6.35
CA VAL A 122 6.17 16.01 -6.03
C VAL A 122 7.25 14.97 -6.34
N SER A 123 6.90 13.88 -7.04
CA SER A 123 7.80 12.77 -7.32
C SER A 123 7.43 12.10 -8.64
N SER A 124 8.20 11.08 -9.02
CA SER A 124 7.88 10.25 -10.18
C SER A 124 7.01 9.05 -9.83
N LEU A 125 6.42 9.02 -8.64
CA LEU A 125 5.55 7.92 -8.21
C LEU A 125 4.36 7.80 -9.13
N GLN A 126 4.10 6.57 -9.60
CA GLN A 126 2.90 6.24 -10.35
C GLN A 126 1.87 5.63 -9.39
N VAL A 127 0.63 6.09 -9.50
CA VAL A 127 -0.45 5.68 -8.61
C VAL A 127 -1.63 5.19 -9.43
N ASN A 128 -2.06 3.97 -9.14
CA ASN A 128 -3.31 3.42 -9.65
C ASN A 128 -4.38 3.68 -8.59
N PHE A 129 -5.01 4.84 -8.65
CA PHE A 129 -6.05 5.22 -7.70
C PHE A 129 -7.36 4.56 -8.11
N LEU A 130 -7.94 3.80 -7.20
CA LEU A 130 -9.14 3.02 -7.46
C LEU A 130 -10.33 3.56 -6.68
N LEU A 131 -11.52 3.34 -7.24
CA LEU A 131 -12.77 3.56 -6.55
C LEU A 131 -13.32 2.21 -6.06
N ARG A 132 -13.87 2.22 -4.85
CA ARG A 132 -14.43 1.00 -4.26
C ARG A 132 -15.68 0.55 -5.01
N ALA A 133 -15.75 -0.73 -5.32
CA ALA A 133 -16.94 -1.35 -5.90
C ALA A 133 -18.12 -1.25 -4.92
N LYS A 134 -19.30 -1.02 -5.46
CA LYS A 134 -20.54 -0.89 -4.68
C LYS A 134 -21.39 -2.13 -4.75
#